data_73c499466820b00df58f020dba1fe065
#
_entry.id   73c499466820b00df58f020dba1fe065
#
_cell.length_a   1.000
_cell.length_b   1.000
_cell.length_c   1.000
_cell.angle_alpha   90.00
_cell.angle_beta   90.00
_cell.angle_gamma   90.00
#
_symmetry.space_group_name_H-M   'P 1'
#
loop_
_entity.id
_entity.type
_entity.pdbx_description
1 polymer ?
#
loop_
_entity_poly.entity_id
_entity_poly.type
_entity_poly.pdbx_seq_one_letter_code
_entity_poly.pdbx_strand_id
1 'polypeptide(L)'
;MTQLALSDLIGKQVLGVAGTYGTQDSEMDVYICGVNILSDTSLRLIFPNGHQLKINQKVTVHLDNRTGVSEYDADLKVYRSSFKGLVTSTTDTQAVLSAIEYEVYYGVGIEKSFRIEGYKYPHDDRPATDLPHSPLVEAPCMDDSENDNKIGVLMTFANQQPHSTVMAFLSSVEDDIFFITFPSTFKAKLLSRNNQCYFAIDGRATFTFEEAIEWNYSIISGNVYEIPKSSPVFPQIQELFIQKNPWEMGFFSHPEITMYHLKANKVVCPKQKH
;
A
#
# COMPACT_ATOMS: atom_id res chain seq x y z
N MET A 1 32.21 -1.69 7.51
CA MET A 1 30.87 -2.06 8.02
C MET A 1 30.26 -3.01 7.01
N THR A 2 29.86 -4.19 7.41
CA THR A 2 29.16 -5.15 6.51
C THR A 2 27.81 -4.57 6.21
N GLN A 3 27.49 -4.37 4.93
CA GLN A 3 26.19 -3.86 4.51
C GLN A 3 25.12 -4.92 4.83
N LEU A 4 24.08 -4.56 5.61
CA LEU A 4 22.99 -5.47 5.96
C LEU A 4 22.28 -5.98 4.70
N ALA A 5 21.90 -7.26 4.68
CA ALA A 5 21.10 -7.83 3.61
C ALA A 5 19.65 -7.29 3.66
N LEU A 6 18.92 -7.37 2.57
CA LEU A 6 17.50 -6.99 2.54
C LEU A 6 16.71 -7.83 3.55
N SER A 7 17.03 -9.11 3.67
CA SER A 7 16.41 -10.01 4.64
C SER A 7 16.74 -9.70 6.11
N ASP A 8 17.84 -8.99 6.38
CA ASP A 8 18.19 -8.58 7.75
C ASP A 8 17.37 -7.37 8.20
N LEU A 9 16.91 -6.55 7.25
CA LEU A 9 16.09 -5.37 7.51
C LEU A 9 14.59 -5.69 7.52
N ILE A 10 14.13 -6.41 6.51
CA ILE A 10 12.70 -6.67 6.30
C ILE A 10 12.24 -8.00 6.96
N GLY A 11 13.12 -8.98 7.05
CA GLY A 11 12.79 -10.35 7.41
C GLY A 11 12.94 -11.30 6.22
N LYS A 12 13.12 -12.59 6.47
CA LYS A 12 13.25 -13.60 5.39
C LYS A 12 11.92 -13.94 4.73
N GLN A 13 10.86 -13.90 5.54
CA GLN A 13 9.49 -14.23 5.15
C GLN A 13 8.56 -13.17 5.74
N VAL A 14 7.83 -12.47 4.89
CA VAL A 14 6.92 -11.40 5.30
C VAL A 14 5.65 -11.43 4.44
N LEU A 15 4.62 -10.72 4.89
CA LEU A 15 3.54 -10.32 4.01
C LEU A 15 3.98 -9.18 3.10
N GLY A 16 3.43 -9.14 1.90
CA GLY A 16 3.62 -8.03 0.98
C GLY A 16 2.36 -7.72 0.21
N VAL A 17 2.29 -6.51 -0.30
CA VAL A 17 1.24 -6.08 -1.23
C VAL A 17 1.85 -5.88 -2.59
N ALA A 18 1.47 -6.73 -3.54
CA ALA A 18 1.97 -6.71 -4.90
C ALA A 18 0.95 -6.06 -5.85
N GLY A 19 1.40 -5.15 -6.69
CA GLY A 19 0.58 -4.52 -7.72
C GLY A 19 1.25 -4.57 -9.09
N THR A 20 0.45 -4.82 -10.12
CA THR A 20 0.89 -4.84 -11.52
C THR A 20 -0.23 -4.37 -12.42
N TYR A 21 0.10 -3.91 -13.64
CA TYR A 21 -0.92 -3.64 -14.64
C TYR A 21 -1.32 -4.92 -15.35
N GLY A 22 -2.65 -5.10 -15.49
CA GLY A 22 -3.25 -6.16 -16.29
C GLY A 22 -2.94 -6.02 -17.78
N THR A 23 -3.60 -6.81 -18.59
CA THR A 23 -3.49 -6.72 -20.07
C THR A 23 -4.13 -5.46 -20.64
N GLN A 24 -4.97 -4.78 -19.84
CA GLN A 24 -5.54 -3.47 -20.13
C GLN A 24 -4.91 -2.44 -19.20
N ASP A 25 -4.36 -1.37 -19.73
CA ASP A 25 -3.69 -0.29 -18.97
C ASP A 25 -4.60 0.45 -17.96
N SER A 26 -5.91 0.18 -18.01
CA SER A 26 -6.92 0.78 -17.12
C SER A 26 -7.15 0.01 -15.82
N GLU A 27 -6.61 -1.19 -15.69
CA GLU A 27 -6.82 -2.04 -14.51
C GLU A 27 -5.49 -2.42 -13.87
N MET A 28 -5.50 -2.49 -12.55
CA MET A 28 -4.39 -2.95 -11.75
C MET A 28 -4.81 -4.24 -11.03
N ASP A 29 -4.00 -5.26 -11.15
CA ASP A 29 -4.11 -6.44 -10.32
C ASP A 29 -3.34 -6.19 -9.03
N VAL A 30 -4.02 -6.28 -7.89
CA VAL A 30 -3.43 -6.10 -6.56
C VAL A 30 -3.64 -7.36 -5.74
N TYR A 31 -2.57 -7.81 -5.10
CA TYR A 31 -2.54 -9.04 -4.30
C TYR A 31 -1.91 -8.75 -2.94
N ILE A 32 -2.48 -9.30 -1.87
CA ILE A 32 -1.75 -9.54 -0.63
C ILE A 32 -1.16 -10.95 -0.76
N CYS A 33 0.14 -11.08 -0.56
CA CYS A 33 0.86 -12.33 -0.83
C CYS A 33 1.96 -12.58 0.21
N GLY A 34 2.35 -13.84 0.34
CA GLY A 34 3.57 -14.20 1.06
C GLY A 34 4.80 -13.82 0.23
N VAL A 35 5.83 -13.34 0.90
CA VAL A 35 7.10 -12.97 0.25
C VAL A 35 8.26 -13.66 0.94
N ASN A 36 9.01 -14.45 0.18
CA ASN A 36 10.31 -14.97 0.59
C ASN A 36 11.41 -14.12 -0.05
N ILE A 37 12.25 -13.50 0.76
CA ILE A 37 13.43 -12.77 0.29
C ILE A 37 14.54 -13.79 0.03
N LEU A 38 14.80 -14.07 -1.25
CA LEU A 38 15.80 -15.06 -1.67
C LEU A 38 17.22 -14.48 -1.66
N SER A 39 17.34 -13.19 -1.99
CA SER A 39 18.58 -12.42 -1.96
C SER A 39 18.27 -10.93 -1.97
N ASP A 40 19.29 -10.08 -1.94
CA ASP A 40 19.14 -8.62 -2.10
C ASP A 40 18.44 -8.21 -3.40
N THR A 41 18.46 -9.06 -4.40
CA THR A 41 17.93 -8.75 -5.74
C THR A 41 16.84 -9.72 -6.21
N SER A 42 16.37 -10.63 -5.36
CA SER A 42 15.38 -11.62 -5.76
C SER A 42 14.35 -11.91 -4.66
N LEU A 43 13.09 -11.87 -5.03
CA LEU A 43 11.95 -12.22 -4.19
C LEU A 43 11.20 -13.40 -4.81
N ARG A 44 10.61 -14.25 -3.96
CA ARG A 44 9.57 -15.19 -4.34
C ARG A 44 8.26 -14.75 -3.72
N LEU A 45 7.26 -14.50 -4.55
CA LEU A 45 5.89 -14.23 -4.13
C LEU A 45 5.10 -15.54 -4.09
N ILE A 46 4.22 -15.68 -3.09
CA ILE A 46 3.38 -16.86 -2.87
C ILE A 46 1.92 -16.39 -2.83
N PHE A 47 1.11 -16.95 -3.72
CA PHE A 47 -0.30 -16.61 -3.91
C PHE A 47 -1.16 -17.86 -3.73
N PRO A 48 -1.63 -18.19 -2.53
CA PRO A 48 -2.36 -19.44 -2.29
C PRO A 48 -3.61 -19.61 -3.14
N ASN A 49 -4.22 -18.50 -3.55
CA ASN A 49 -5.42 -18.49 -4.41
C ASN A 49 -5.10 -18.29 -5.91
N GLY A 50 -3.81 -18.40 -6.28
CA GLY A 50 -3.35 -18.15 -7.65
C GLY A 50 -3.17 -16.66 -7.97
N HIS A 51 -2.65 -16.40 -9.17
CA HIS A 51 -2.40 -15.06 -9.69
C HIS A 51 -2.40 -15.05 -11.22
N GLN A 52 -2.35 -13.85 -11.82
CA GLN A 52 -2.31 -13.66 -13.28
C GLN A 52 -0.97 -13.09 -13.78
N LEU A 53 0.08 -13.10 -12.94
CA LEU A 53 1.40 -12.57 -13.31
C LEU A 53 2.03 -13.36 -14.47
N LYS A 54 2.67 -12.63 -15.37
CA LYS A 54 3.34 -13.20 -16.56
C LYS A 54 4.84 -12.89 -16.52
N ILE A 55 5.64 -13.74 -17.14
CA ILE A 55 7.08 -13.50 -17.32
C ILE A 55 7.28 -12.14 -18.02
N ASN A 56 8.31 -11.41 -17.60
CA ASN A 56 8.65 -10.06 -18.04
C ASN A 56 7.65 -8.96 -17.63
N GLN A 57 6.67 -9.25 -16.79
CA GLN A 57 5.76 -8.25 -16.24
C GLN A 57 6.44 -7.49 -15.10
N LYS A 58 6.26 -6.17 -15.06
CA LYS A 58 6.72 -5.33 -13.95
C LYS A 58 5.75 -5.44 -12.78
N VAL A 59 6.30 -5.62 -11.59
CA VAL A 59 5.54 -5.71 -10.35
C VAL A 59 6.14 -4.76 -9.32
N THR A 60 5.30 -4.00 -8.64
CA THR A 60 5.70 -3.24 -7.44
C THR A 60 5.19 -3.99 -6.22
N VAL A 61 6.10 -4.27 -5.27
CA VAL A 61 5.77 -4.97 -4.02
C VAL A 61 6.07 -4.06 -2.85
N HIS A 62 5.06 -3.74 -2.05
CA HIS A 62 5.28 -3.15 -0.74
C HIS A 62 5.76 -4.24 0.21
N LEU A 63 6.82 -3.97 0.94
CA LEU A 63 7.40 -4.83 1.96
C LEU A 63 7.62 -4.03 3.24
N ASP A 64 7.36 -4.64 4.38
CA ASP A 64 7.77 -4.12 5.68
C ASP A 64 8.03 -5.25 6.68
N ASN A 65 8.65 -4.92 7.81
CA ASN A 65 9.00 -5.90 8.83
C ASN A 65 7.96 -6.05 9.95
N ARG A 66 6.71 -5.60 9.74
CA ARG A 66 5.63 -5.66 10.75
C ARG A 66 4.95 -7.02 10.84
N THR A 67 5.15 -7.91 9.87
CA THR A 67 4.52 -9.23 9.84
C THR A 67 4.76 -10.00 11.13
N GLY A 68 3.69 -10.30 11.86
CA GLY A 68 3.74 -11.03 13.11
C GLY A 68 4.26 -10.25 14.33
N VAL A 69 4.43 -8.92 14.21
CA VAL A 69 4.91 -8.05 15.30
C VAL A 69 3.83 -7.05 15.67
N SER A 70 3.68 -6.80 16.98
CA SER A 70 2.77 -5.75 17.46
C SER A 70 3.26 -4.38 17.03
N GLU A 71 2.37 -3.58 16.44
CA GLU A 71 2.66 -2.18 16.07
C GLU A 71 2.92 -1.28 17.29
N TYR A 72 2.58 -1.76 18.48
CA TYR A 72 2.79 -1.07 19.75
C TYR A 72 4.14 -1.38 20.41
N ASP A 73 4.98 -2.21 19.78
CA ASP A 73 6.33 -2.45 20.27
C ASP A 73 7.20 -1.20 20.05
N ALA A 74 7.43 -0.44 21.11
CA ALA A 74 8.20 0.81 21.06
C ALA A 74 9.66 0.59 20.62
N ASP A 75 10.18 -0.63 20.73
CA ASP A 75 11.53 -0.99 20.31
C ASP A 75 11.59 -1.47 18.84
N LEU A 76 10.43 -1.66 18.21
CA LEU A 76 10.37 -2.11 16.84
C LEU A 76 10.83 -1.00 15.87
N LYS A 77 11.92 -1.26 15.19
CA LYS A 77 12.35 -0.45 14.04
C LYS A 77 11.57 -0.89 12.82
N VAL A 78 10.60 -0.09 12.38
CA VAL A 78 9.81 -0.39 11.19
C VAL A 78 10.57 0.01 9.94
N TYR A 79 11.08 -1.01 9.25
CA TYR A 79 11.65 -0.88 7.92
C TYR A 79 10.57 -1.12 6.88
N ARG A 80 10.55 -0.30 5.84
CA ARG A 80 9.59 -0.41 4.73
C ARG A 80 10.25 -0.19 3.39
N SER A 81 9.76 -0.86 2.36
CA SER A 81 10.28 -0.74 1.01
C SER A 81 9.18 -0.80 -0.04
N SER A 82 9.36 -0.06 -1.13
CA SER A 82 8.63 -0.23 -2.39
C SER A 82 9.58 -0.91 -3.39
N PHE A 83 9.52 -2.24 -3.44
CA PHE A 83 10.36 -3.07 -4.30
C PHE A 83 9.76 -3.13 -5.70
N LYS A 84 10.51 -2.72 -6.70
CA LYS A 84 10.14 -2.81 -8.11
C LYS A 84 10.92 -3.95 -8.75
N GLY A 85 10.21 -4.89 -9.32
CA GLY A 85 10.81 -6.09 -9.90
C GLY A 85 10.20 -6.48 -11.24
N LEU A 86 10.90 -7.38 -11.91
CA LEU A 86 10.48 -8.03 -13.14
C LEU A 86 10.25 -9.51 -12.86
N VAL A 87 9.13 -10.06 -13.30
CA VAL A 87 8.83 -11.49 -13.17
C VAL A 87 9.78 -12.31 -14.06
N THR A 88 10.55 -13.19 -13.43
CA THR A 88 11.53 -14.05 -14.13
C THR A 88 11.03 -15.48 -14.28
N SER A 89 10.20 -15.94 -13.37
CA SER A 89 9.52 -17.24 -13.49
C SER A 89 8.18 -17.20 -12.75
N THR A 90 7.26 -18.06 -13.15
CA THR A 90 5.93 -18.14 -12.57
C THR A 90 5.38 -19.56 -12.64
N THR A 91 4.56 -19.94 -11.65
CA THR A 91 3.68 -21.10 -11.60
C THR A 91 2.27 -20.61 -11.26
N ASP A 92 1.31 -21.49 -11.06
CA ASP A 92 -0.07 -21.09 -10.72
C ASP A 92 -0.17 -20.33 -9.38
N THR A 93 0.74 -20.60 -8.44
CA THR A 93 0.70 -20.07 -7.08
C THR A 93 1.96 -19.31 -6.64
N GLN A 94 2.97 -19.21 -7.51
CA GLN A 94 4.22 -18.54 -7.17
C GLN A 94 4.77 -17.74 -8.34
N ALA A 95 5.44 -16.63 -8.03
CA ALA A 95 6.24 -15.87 -8.98
C ALA A 95 7.59 -15.49 -8.37
N VAL A 96 8.65 -15.52 -9.18
CA VAL A 96 9.97 -15.02 -8.79
C VAL A 96 10.21 -13.68 -9.47
N LEU A 97 10.64 -12.70 -8.69
CA LEU A 97 10.99 -11.37 -9.17
C LEU A 97 12.49 -11.15 -9.10
N SER A 98 13.05 -10.51 -10.12
CA SER A 98 14.35 -9.90 -10.08
C SER A 98 14.20 -8.39 -9.85
N ALA A 99 15.00 -7.82 -8.94
CA ALA A 99 14.94 -6.40 -8.60
C ALA A 99 15.29 -5.52 -9.79
N ILE A 100 14.52 -4.46 -9.98
CA ILE A 100 14.84 -3.32 -10.84
C ILE A 100 15.33 -2.16 -9.98
N GLU A 101 14.57 -1.82 -8.93
CA GLU A 101 14.86 -0.76 -7.99
C GLU A 101 14.15 -1.03 -6.67
N TYR A 102 14.81 -0.70 -5.57
CA TYR A 102 14.16 -0.49 -4.28
C TYR A 102 14.96 0.43 -3.37
N GLU A 103 14.28 1.02 -2.42
CA GLU A 103 14.85 1.73 -1.29
C GLU A 103 14.18 1.20 -0.03
N VAL A 104 14.98 0.87 0.99
CA VAL A 104 14.49 0.49 2.31
C VAL A 104 14.59 1.70 3.22
N TYR A 105 13.46 2.12 3.76
CA TYR A 105 13.35 3.27 4.63
C TYR A 105 13.21 2.85 6.09
N TYR A 106 13.87 3.62 6.98
CA TYR A 106 13.55 3.70 8.39
C TYR A 106 13.21 5.15 8.73
N GLY A 107 11.99 5.41 9.16
CA GLY A 107 11.50 6.79 9.25
C GLY A 107 11.57 7.50 7.91
N VAL A 108 12.41 8.55 7.82
CA VAL A 108 12.68 9.32 6.58
C VAL A 108 14.04 8.99 5.97
N GLY A 109 14.87 8.18 6.65
CA GLY A 109 16.20 7.77 6.19
C GLY A 109 16.16 6.59 5.25
N ILE A 110 17.09 6.54 4.28
CA ILE A 110 17.31 5.38 3.41
C ILE A 110 18.43 4.54 4.03
N GLU A 111 18.11 3.31 4.44
CA GLU A 111 19.06 2.36 5.05
C GLU A 111 19.74 1.48 4.01
N LYS A 112 19.03 1.16 2.95
CA LYS A 112 19.53 0.35 1.84
C LYS A 112 18.84 0.75 0.54
N SER A 113 19.58 0.69 -0.55
CA SER A 113 19.01 0.90 -1.89
C SER A 113 19.64 -0.04 -2.90
N PHE A 114 18.89 -0.33 -3.94
CA PHE A 114 19.34 -1.04 -5.13
C PHE A 114 18.69 -0.43 -6.36
N ARG A 115 19.47 -0.31 -7.43
CA ARG A 115 18.95 0.11 -8.74
C ARG A 115 19.84 -0.49 -9.83
N ILE A 116 19.21 -1.09 -10.84
CA ILE A 116 19.97 -1.52 -12.03
C ILE A 116 20.48 -0.31 -12.79
N GLU A 117 21.62 -0.47 -13.45
CA GLU A 117 22.24 0.60 -14.22
C GLU A 117 21.30 1.13 -15.30
N GLY A 118 21.23 2.47 -15.42
CA GLY A 118 20.39 3.14 -16.43
C GLY A 118 18.90 3.20 -16.12
N TYR A 119 18.40 2.51 -15.09
CA TYR A 119 16.98 2.60 -14.75
C TYR A 119 16.64 3.95 -14.14
N LYS A 120 15.52 4.49 -14.62
CA LYS A 120 14.82 5.63 -14.02
C LYS A 120 13.36 5.25 -13.90
N TYR A 121 12.74 5.61 -12.76
CA TYR A 121 11.30 5.44 -12.61
C TYR A 121 10.59 6.19 -13.75
N PRO A 122 9.61 5.57 -14.43
CA PRO A 122 8.96 6.18 -15.58
C PRO A 122 8.36 7.54 -15.23
N HIS A 123 8.69 8.55 -16.06
CA HIS A 123 8.08 9.88 -15.92
C HIS A 123 6.60 9.79 -16.27
N ASP A 124 5.78 10.50 -15.52
CA ASP A 124 4.32 10.50 -15.73
C ASP A 124 3.91 11.86 -16.31
N ASP A 125 3.67 11.86 -17.62
CA ASP A 125 3.30 13.04 -18.40
C ASP A 125 1.78 13.27 -18.46
N ARG A 126 0.98 12.41 -17.80
CA ARG A 126 -0.47 12.62 -17.75
C ARG A 126 -0.78 13.96 -17.09
N PRO A 127 -1.76 14.73 -17.60
CA PRO A 127 -2.13 16.00 -17.00
C PRO A 127 -2.63 15.81 -15.58
N ALA A 128 -2.18 16.66 -14.67
CA ALA A 128 -2.73 16.75 -13.33
C ALA A 128 -4.02 17.57 -13.36
N THR A 129 -5.01 17.13 -12.60
CA THR A 129 -6.29 17.82 -12.41
C THR A 129 -6.59 17.89 -10.92
N ASP A 130 -7.34 18.90 -10.49
CA ASP A 130 -7.84 18.94 -9.13
C ASP A 130 -8.73 17.73 -8.87
N LEU A 131 -8.60 17.14 -7.69
CA LEU A 131 -9.47 16.06 -7.27
C LEU A 131 -10.89 16.59 -7.05
N PRO A 132 -11.92 15.81 -7.40
CA PRO A 132 -13.28 16.19 -7.03
C PRO A 132 -13.42 16.22 -5.51
N HIS A 133 -14.29 17.09 -5.00
CA HIS A 133 -14.59 17.13 -3.58
C HIS A 133 -15.43 15.92 -3.17
N SER A 134 -15.20 15.43 -1.95
CA SER A 134 -15.97 14.35 -1.37
C SER A 134 -17.46 14.69 -1.35
N PRO A 135 -18.33 13.74 -1.73
CA PRO A 135 -19.77 13.92 -1.68
C PRO A 135 -20.36 13.82 -0.27
N LEU A 136 -19.54 13.55 0.74
CA LEU A 136 -20.00 13.39 2.12
C LEU A 136 -20.53 14.72 2.69
N VAL A 137 -21.67 14.64 3.35
CA VAL A 137 -22.30 15.77 4.07
C VAL A 137 -22.12 15.65 5.59
N GLU A 138 -21.84 14.43 6.07
CA GLU A 138 -21.53 14.09 7.46
C GLU A 138 -20.53 12.92 7.49
N ALA A 139 -19.86 12.72 8.63
CA ALA A 139 -18.97 11.58 8.79
C ALA A 139 -19.76 10.27 8.77
N PRO A 140 -19.34 9.25 7.97
CA PRO A 140 -19.98 7.96 7.98
C PRO A 140 -19.71 7.21 9.29
N CYS A 141 -20.45 6.13 9.52
CA CYS A 141 -20.17 5.22 10.64
C CYS A 141 -18.81 4.55 10.42
N MET A 142 -17.90 4.68 11.40
CA MET A 142 -16.58 4.07 11.31
C MET A 142 -16.64 2.60 11.71
N ASP A 143 -15.71 1.82 11.15
CA ASP A 143 -15.55 0.41 11.46
C ASP A 143 -14.63 0.22 12.67
N ASP A 144 -15.23 0.05 13.84
CA ASP A 144 -14.50 -0.14 15.09
C ASP A 144 -13.69 -1.45 15.11
N SER A 145 -14.03 -2.43 14.27
CA SER A 145 -13.27 -3.67 14.14
C SER A 145 -11.87 -3.43 13.54
N GLU A 146 -11.69 -2.29 12.86
CA GLU A 146 -10.41 -1.87 12.28
C GLU A 146 -9.54 -1.01 13.22
N ASN A 147 -9.94 -0.81 14.46
CA ASN A 147 -9.19 0.07 15.36
C ASN A 147 -7.77 -0.41 15.64
N ASP A 148 -7.50 -1.72 15.55
CA ASP A 148 -6.17 -2.30 15.72
C ASP A 148 -5.32 -2.23 14.44
N ASN A 149 -5.94 -2.13 13.26
CA ASN A 149 -5.24 -1.96 12.00
C ASN A 149 -4.95 -0.48 11.76
N LYS A 150 -3.74 -0.03 12.09
CA LYS A 150 -3.38 1.40 12.05
C LYS A 150 -2.95 1.86 10.66
N ILE A 151 -2.40 0.97 9.86
CA ILE A 151 -1.85 1.29 8.55
C ILE A 151 -2.28 0.26 7.50
N GLY A 152 -2.33 0.71 6.25
CA GLY A 152 -2.55 -0.11 5.08
C GLY A 152 -1.71 0.39 3.90
N VAL A 153 -1.78 -0.29 2.79
CA VAL A 153 -0.97 0.00 1.60
C VAL A 153 -1.83 0.62 0.50
N LEU A 154 -1.54 1.87 0.19
CA LEU A 154 -2.10 2.58 -0.96
C LEU A 154 -1.31 2.21 -2.22
N MET A 155 -2.00 1.70 -3.24
CA MET A 155 -1.46 1.44 -4.58
C MET A 155 -2.05 2.45 -5.56
N THR A 156 -1.21 3.29 -6.13
CA THR A 156 -1.60 4.35 -7.07
C THR A 156 -1.14 4.03 -8.49
N PHE A 157 -1.94 4.49 -9.46
CA PHE A 157 -1.57 4.38 -10.87
C PHE A 157 -0.44 5.36 -11.20
N ALA A 158 0.63 4.87 -11.76
CA ALA A 158 1.72 5.65 -12.32
C ALA A 158 2.04 5.15 -13.73
N ASN A 159 2.83 5.90 -14.49
CA ASN A 159 3.18 5.48 -15.85
C ASN A 159 3.97 4.16 -15.85
N GLN A 160 3.51 3.15 -16.58
CA GLN A 160 4.12 1.83 -16.81
C GLN A 160 4.32 0.93 -15.57
N GLN A 161 4.18 1.41 -14.36
CA GLN A 161 4.40 0.61 -13.16
C GLN A 161 3.69 1.24 -11.95
N PRO A 162 2.90 0.48 -11.17
CA PRO A 162 2.23 0.98 -9.98
C PRO A 162 3.22 1.53 -8.96
N HIS A 163 2.74 2.46 -8.12
CA HIS A 163 3.48 2.96 -6.97
C HIS A 163 2.78 2.56 -5.68
N SER A 164 3.53 2.06 -4.70
CA SER A 164 3.02 1.65 -3.39
C SER A 164 3.48 2.60 -2.29
N THR A 165 2.60 2.88 -1.34
CA THR A 165 2.92 3.69 -0.16
C THR A 165 2.11 3.21 1.03
N VAL A 166 2.76 3.03 2.19
CA VAL A 166 2.04 2.78 3.45
C VAL A 166 1.39 4.07 3.97
N MET A 167 0.18 3.95 4.49
CA MET A 167 -0.63 5.06 5.00
C MET A 167 -1.30 4.69 6.30
N ALA A 168 -1.28 5.60 7.29
CA ALA A 168 -2.27 5.57 8.35
C ALA A 168 -3.66 5.83 7.74
N PHE A 169 -4.67 5.17 8.26
CA PHE A 169 -6.02 5.25 7.71
C PHE A 169 -7.12 5.16 8.77
N LEU A 170 -8.29 5.59 8.38
CA LEU A 170 -9.56 5.34 9.05
C LEU A 170 -10.49 4.71 8.02
N SER A 171 -11.30 3.72 8.41
CA SER A 171 -12.26 3.07 7.51
C SER A 171 -13.67 3.16 8.05
N SER A 172 -14.64 3.27 7.15
CA SER A 172 -16.05 3.16 7.48
C SER A 172 -16.55 1.72 7.39
N VAL A 173 -17.73 1.46 7.92
CA VAL A 173 -18.43 0.16 7.79
C VAL A 173 -18.78 -0.17 6.32
N GLU A 174 -18.73 0.80 5.43
CA GLU A 174 -18.95 0.65 3.99
C GLU A 174 -17.64 0.52 3.19
N ASP A 175 -16.51 0.30 3.89
CA ASP A 175 -15.15 0.20 3.33
C ASP A 175 -14.61 1.49 2.69
N ASP A 176 -15.22 2.65 2.93
CA ASP A 176 -14.61 3.92 2.56
C ASP A 176 -13.36 4.16 3.41
N ILE A 177 -12.29 4.63 2.79
CA ILE A 177 -11.00 4.86 3.46
C ILE A 177 -10.69 6.34 3.50
N PHE A 178 -10.25 6.80 4.68
CA PHE A 178 -9.79 8.17 4.89
C PHE A 178 -8.30 8.15 5.22
N PHE A 179 -7.52 9.01 4.58
CA PHE A 179 -6.10 9.18 4.83
C PHE A 179 -5.66 10.62 4.61
N ILE A 180 -4.48 10.96 5.13
CA ILE A 180 -3.92 12.31 4.99
C ILE A 180 -2.55 12.26 4.33
N THR A 181 -2.22 13.28 3.54
CA THR A 181 -0.87 13.47 3.00
C THR A 181 -0.67 14.91 2.54
N PHE A 182 0.59 15.29 2.26
CA PHE A 182 0.89 16.58 1.67
C PHE A 182 0.73 16.56 0.15
N PRO A 183 0.23 17.63 -0.47
CA PRO A 183 0.07 17.74 -1.93
C PRO A 183 1.40 17.60 -2.68
N SER A 184 2.52 17.95 -2.04
CA SER A 184 3.86 17.83 -2.63
C SER A 184 4.36 16.41 -2.79
N THR A 185 3.73 15.42 -2.12
CA THR A 185 4.16 14.02 -2.15
C THR A 185 3.92 13.36 -3.52
N PHE A 186 4.74 12.36 -3.84
CA PHE A 186 4.61 11.66 -5.13
C PHE A 186 3.24 10.99 -5.30
N LYS A 187 2.72 10.33 -4.25
CA LYS A 187 1.37 9.72 -4.28
C LYS A 187 0.27 10.74 -4.54
N ALA A 188 0.32 11.93 -3.93
CA ALA A 188 -0.68 12.98 -4.19
C ALA A 188 -0.64 13.46 -5.64
N LYS A 189 0.58 13.62 -6.21
CA LYS A 189 0.76 13.94 -7.63
C LYS A 189 0.26 12.84 -8.56
N LEU A 190 0.34 11.57 -8.18
CA LEU A 190 -0.23 10.47 -8.95
C LEU A 190 -1.76 10.49 -8.88
N LEU A 191 -2.33 10.71 -7.70
CA LEU A 191 -3.78 10.81 -7.51
C LEU A 191 -4.38 11.97 -8.29
N SER A 192 -3.69 13.11 -8.41
CA SER A 192 -4.15 14.22 -9.26
C SER A 192 -4.12 13.90 -10.78
N ARG A 193 -3.41 12.84 -11.21
CA ARG A 193 -3.39 12.36 -12.60
C ARG A 193 -4.35 11.22 -12.86
N ASN A 194 -4.63 10.43 -11.84
CA ASN A 194 -5.65 9.38 -11.87
C ASN A 194 -6.13 9.16 -10.44
N ASN A 195 -7.37 9.54 -10.17
CA ASN A 195 -7.96 9.43 -8.84
C ASN A 195 -8.41 8.00 -8.49
N GLN A 196 -8.29 7.04 -9.40
CA GLN A 196 -8.47 5.63 -9.07
C GLN A 196 -7.26 5.13 -8.30
N CYS A 197 -7.49 4.29 -7.30
CA CYS A 197 -6.45 3.61 -6.56
C CYS A 197 -6.99 2.34 -5.91
N TYR A 198 -6.06 1.59 -5.31
CA TYR A 198 -6.37 0.44 -4.47
C TYR A 198 -5.79 0.69 -3.09
N PHE A 199 -6.49 0.19 -2.08
CA PHE A 199 -6.03 0.22 -0.70
C PHE A 199 -6.09 -1.19 -0.13
N ALA A 200 -4.96 -1.72 0.31
CA ALA A 200 -4.85 -3.04 0.89
C ALA A 200 -4.67 -2.95 2.40
N ILE A 201 -5.54 -3.65 3.15
CA ILE A 201 -5.46 -3.78 4.59
C ILE A 201 -4.88 -5.16 4.89
N ASP A 202 -3.55 -5.23 4.90
CA ASP A 202 -2.78 -6.47 5.09
C ASP A 202 -2.69 -6.92 6.55
N GLY A 203 -2.86 -6.01 7.50
CA GLY A 203 -2.89 -6.31 8.94
C GLY A 203 -4.01 -7.29 9.36
N ARG A 204 -5.04 -7.45 8.52
CA ARG A 204 -6.09 -8.45 8.70
C ARG A 204 -5.65 -9.87 8.31
N ALA A 205 -4.55 -10.03 7.61
CA ALA A 205 -4.10 -11.33 7.12
C ALA A 205 -3.34 -12.09 8.20
N THR A 206 -3.85 -13.25 8.59
CA THR A 206 -3.06 -14.23 9.36
C THR A 206 -2.31 -15.11 8.37
N PHE A 207 -0.98 -15.03 8.36
CA PHE A 207 -0.14 -15.75 7.41
C PHE A 207 0.73 -16.78 8.11
N THR A 208 0.56 -18.05 7.73
CA THR A 208 1.56 -19.08 7.99
C THR A 208 2.06 -19.60 6.65
N PHE A 209 3.38 -19.66 6.45
CA PHE A 209 3.97 -20.18 5.20
C PHE A 209 3.73 -21.68 5.01
N GLU A 210 3.17 -22.35 6.00
CA GLU A 210 2.99 -23.81 6.06
C GLU A 210 1.55 -24.25 5.81
N GLU A 211 0.55 -23.36 6.02
CA GLU A 211 -0.87 -23.69 5.86
C GLU A 211 -1.60 -22.68 4.98
N ALA A 212 -2.70 -23.11 4.38
CA ALA A 212 -3.60 -22.23 3.65
C ALA A 212 -4.09 -21.11 4.58
N ILE A 213 -3.85 -19.88 4.19
CA ILE A 213 -4.13 -18.68 4.98
C ILE A 213 -5.63 -18.55 5.19
N GLU A 214 -6.06 -18.35 6.45
CA GLU A 214 -7.36 -17.77 6.73
C GLU A 214 -7.29 -16.27 6.41
N TRP A 215 -7.91 -15.90 5.30
CA TRP A 215 -7.82 -14.56 4.77
C TRP A 215 -8.94 -13.68 5.32
N ASN A 216 -8.58 -12.82 6.25
CA ASN A 216 -9.41 -11.68 6.67
C ASN A 216 -8.81 -10.37 6.16
N TYR A 217 -8.36 -10.32 4.91
CA TYR A 217 -7.85 -9.10 4.33
C TYR A 217 -8.83 -8.48 3.34
N SER A 218 -8.74 -7.19 3.16
CA SER A 218 -9.49 -6.49 2.13
C SER A 218 -8.55 -5.75 1.21
N ILE A 219 -8.85 -5.84 -0.09
CA ILE A 219 -8.31 -4.95 -1.10
C ILE A 219 -9.49 -4.14 -1.63
N ILE A 220 -9.46 -2.85 -1.35
CA ILE A 220 -10.52 -1.91 -1.70
C ILE A 220 -10.07 -1.16 -2.95
N SER A 221 -10.86 -1.18 -4.01
CA SER A 221 -10.66 -0.32 -5.17
C SER A 221 -11.70 0.78 -5.20
N GLY A 222 -11.30 1.99 -5.58
CA GLY A 222 -12.22 3.11 -5.61
C GLY A 222 -11.60 4.38 -6.18
N ASN A 223 -12.35 5.46 -6.03
CA ASN A 223 -11.95 6.78 -6.47
C ASN A 223 -11.67 7.68 -5.28
N VAL A 224 -10.59 8.44 -5.37
CA VAL A 224 -10.18 9.38 -4.34
C VAL A 224 -10.81 10.74 -4.59
N TYR A 225 -11.30 11.33 -3.52
CA TYR A 225 -11.87 12.67 -3.42
C TYR A 225 -11.09 13.48 -2.38
N GLU A 226 -11.04 14.78 -2.53
CA GLU A 226 -10.55 15.67 -1.48
C GLU A 226 -11.67 16.02 -0.51
N ILE A 227 -11.37 16.07 0.80
CA ILE A 227 -12.25 16.66 1.80
C ILE A 227 -11.70 18.06 2.11
N PRO A 228 -12.31 19.14 1.59
CA PRO A 228 -11.84 20.50 1.85
C PRO A 228 -11.90 20.86 3.32
N LYS A 229 -10.93 21.62 3.82
CA LYS A 229 -10.92 22.12 5.21
C LYS A 229 -12.16 22.95 5.58
N SER A 230 -12.79 23.58 4.58
CA SER A 230 -14.04 24.33 4.74
C SER A 230 -15.28 23.44 4.83
N SER A 231 -15.16 22.15 4.54
CA SER A 231 -16.28 21.20 4.64
C SER A 231 -16.63 20.93 6.11
N PRO A 232 -17.92 20.86 6.47
CA PRO A 232 -18.36 20.49 7.81
C PRO A 232 -17.96 19.05 8.21
N VAL A 233 -17.63 18.21 7.22
CA VAL A 233 -17.16 16.82 7.44
C VAL A 233 -15.71 16.78 7.89
N PHE A 234 -14.87 17.74 7.48
CA PHE A 234 -13.45 17.73 7.77
C PHE A 234 -13.14 17.62 9.29
N PRO A 235 -13.68 18.48 10.18
CA PRO A 235 -13.38 18.37 11.61
C PRO A 235 -13.90 17.07 12.23
N GLN A 236 -15.00 16.52 11.74
CA GLN A 236 -15.55 15.25 12.24
C GLN A 236 -14.61 14.09 11.93
N ILE A 237 -14.17 13.97 10.67
CA ILE A 237 -13.21 12.92 10.25
C ILE A 237 -11.85 13.13 10.93
N GLN A 238 -11.40 14.36 11.08
CA GLN A 238 -10.15 14.68 11.76
C GLN A 238 -10.15 14.17 13.20
N GLU A 239 -11.24 14.39 13.95
CA GLU A 239 -11.37 13.92 15.33
C GLU A 239 -11.28 12.40 15.40
N LEU A 240 -12.07 11.69 14.57
CA LEU A 240 -12.08 10.22 14.50
C LEU A 240 -10.73 9.66 14.05
N PHE A 241 -10.06 10.32 13.10
CA PHE A 241 -8.74 9.94 12.63
C PHE A 241 -7.69 10.02 13.74
N ILE A 242 -7.69 11.11 14.50
CA ILE A 242 -6.77 11.33 15.64
C ILE A 242 -7.08 10.34 16.77
N GLN A 243 -8.35 10.03 17.04
CA GLN A 243 -8.71 9.02 18.03
C GLN A 243 -8.12 7.65 17.69
N LYS A 244 -8.20 7.24 16.42
CA LYS A 244 -7.59 5.98 15.95
C LYS A 244 -6.07 6.07 15.90
N ASN A 245 -5.50 7.18 15.42
CA ASN A 245 -4.08 7.37 15.13
C ASN A 245 -3.53 8.61 15.86
N PRO A 246 -3.32 8.58 17.18
CA PRO A 246 -2.96 9.78 17.97
C PRO A 246 -1.64 10.43 17.55
N TRP A 247 -0.69 9.67 17.03
CA TRP A 247 0.60 10.17 16.53
C TRP A 247 0.48 11.02 15.26
N GLU A 248 -0.65 10.92 14.53
CA GLU A 248 -0.92 11.71 13.33
C GLU A 248 -1.41 13.14 13.65
N MET A 249 -1.70 13.44 14.93
CA MET A 249 -2.18 14.77 15.37
C MET A 249 -1.26 15.91 14.90
N GLY A 250 0.07 15.69 14.94
CA GLY A 250 1.05 16.68 14.52
C GLY A 250 0.92 17.09 13.04
N PHE A 251 0.47 16.21 12.17
CA PHE A 251 0.28 16.52 10.75
C PHE A 251 -0.91 17.46 10.52
N PHE A 252 -1.97 17.34 11.30
CA PHE A 252 -3.14 18.21 11.18
C PHE A 252 -2.87 19.67 11.55
N SER A 253 -1.82 19.95 12.31
CA SER A 253 -1.39 21.32 12.59
C SER A 253 -0.72 22.01 11.40
N HIS A 254 -0.32 21.22 10.37
CA HIS A 254 0.35 21.78 9.20
C HIS A 254 -0.68 22.35 8.20
N PRO A 255 -0.50 23.60 7.71
CA PRO A 255 -1.49 24.25 6.85
C PRO A 255 -1.72 23.55 5.51
N GLU A 256 -0.72 22.84 4.97
CA GLU A 256 -0.79 22.17 3.68
C GLU A 256 -1.29 20.73 3.76
N ILE A 257 -1.61 20.20 4.97
CA ILE A 257 -2.14 18.84 5.06
C ILE A 257 -3.47 18.73 4.32
N THR A 258 -3.63 17.74 3.50
CA THR A 258 -4.85 17.43 2.75
C THR A 258 -5.41 16.10 3.22
N MET A 259 -6.71 16.07 3.43
CA MET A 259 -7.47 14.86 3.77
C MET A 259 -8.16 14.33 2.52
N TYR A 260 -8.02 13.03 2.34
CA TYR A 260 -8.55 12.30 1.20
C TYR A 260 -9.57 11.27 1.65
N HIS A 261 -10.60 11.11 0.83
CA HIS A 261 -11.63 10.10 0.94
C HIS A 261 -11.54 9.17 -0.27
N LEU A 262 -11.09 7.95 -0.08
CA LEU A 262 -11.24 6.89 -1.06
C LEU A 262 -12.62 6.28 -0.90
N LYS A 263 -13.51 6.60 -1.82
CA LYS A 263 -14.85 6.00 -1.89
C LYS A 263 -14.75 4.63 -2.52
N ALA A 264 -15.15 3.60 -1.78
CA ALA A 264 -15.10 2.23 -2.23
C ALA A 264 -16.05 1.99 -3.42
N ASN A 265 -15.51 1.43 -4.51
CA ASN A 265 -16.29 0.95 -5.65
C ASN A 265 -16.43 -0.57 -5.61
N LYS A 266 -15.38 -1.26 -5.16
CA LYS A 266 -15.32 -2.72 -5.08
C LYS A 266 -14.37 -3.13 -3.95
N VAL A 267 -14.81 -4.09 -3.17
CA VAL A 267 -13.99 -4.78 -2.19
C VAL A 267 -13.66 -6.17 -2.74
N VAL A 268 -12.38 -6.47 -2.88
CA VAL A 268 -11.90 -7.78 -3.28
C VAL A 268 -11.51 -8.51 -2.01
N CYS A 269 -12.39 -9.41 -1.57
CA CYS A 269 -12.07 -10.38 -0.52
C CYS A 269 -11.85 -11.74 -1.16
N PRO A 270 -10.90 -12.56 -0.68
CA PRO A 270 -10.83 -13.94 -1.14
C PRO A 270 -12.15 -14.62 -0.82
N LYS A 271 -12.65 -15.38 -1.78
CA LYS A 271 -13.82 -16.22 -1.51
C LYS A 271 -13.42 -17.22 -0.43
N GLN A 272 -14.09 -17.16 0.73
CA GLN A 272 -14.05 -18.26 1.67
C GLN A 272 -14.50 -19.51 0.90
N LYS A 273 -13.62 -20.50 0.81
CA LYS A 273 -14.04 -21.83 0.35
C LYS A 273 -14.88 -22.41 1.47
N HIS A 274 -16.20 -22.46 1.26
CA HIS A 274 -17.12 -23.23 2.09
C HIS A 274 -16.87 -24.72 1.92
#